data_2d9f635ec95d46e6487d96d253112c74
#
_entry.id   2d9f635ec95d46e6487d96d253112c74
#
_cell.length_a   1.000
_cell.length_b   1.000
_cell.length_c   1.000
_cell.angle_alpha   90.00
_cell.angle_beta   90.00
_cell.angle_gamma   90.00
#
_symmetry.space_group_name_H-M   'P 1'
#
loop_
_entity.id
_entity.type
_entity.pdbx_description
1 polymer ?
#
loop_
_entity_poly.entity_id
_entity_poly.type
_entity_poly.pdbx_seq_one_letter_code
_entity_poly.pdbx_strand_id
1 'polypeptide(L)'
;MENKNIIIILIAIIVVLAVVAGVMFMQPAAKEPTKVKITSDKSQYEGGKVTIQLTDLNKTAISKEKVNITITNKKGKVVINETIKTNSKGKAKLDLDLKKGNYTVNVTYGGNENYTGNNTTRKLTIKEEIKQTVSIQSSSSSTEYNGRDLSGGSGESVVVESVDEDSGVIEGYKGGRKGVWTPSGNFIEGGGGY
;
A
#
# COMPACT_ATOMS: atom_id res chain seq x y z
N MET A 1 -54.07 -52.74 -15.60
CA MET A 1 -53.60 -51.39 -16.08
C MET A 1 -53.08 -51.63 -17.50
N GLU A 2 -53.59 -50.86 -18.46
CA GLU A 2 -53.10 -51.01 -19.83
C GLU A 2 -51.66 -50.52 -19.95
N ASN A 3 -50.82 -51.22 -20.71
CA ASN A 3 -49.42 -50.94 -20.92
C ASN A 3 -49.19 -49.48 -21.35
N LYS A 4 -50.16 -48.85 -22.00
CA LYS A 4 -50.11 -47.42 -22.38
C LYS A 4 -50.01 -46.49 -21.19
N ASN A 5 -50.72 -46.75 -20.09
CA ASN A 5 -50.70 -45.92 -18.90
C ASN A 5 -49.35 -46.03 -18.17
N ILE A 6 -48.73 -47.22 -18.18
CA ILE A 6 -47.42 -47.48 -17.62
C ILE A 6 -46.35 -46.71 -18.40
N ILE A 7 -46.41 -46.69 -19.73
CA ILE A 7 -45.50 -45.97 -20.61
C ILE A 7 -45.58 -44.44 -20.34
N ILE A 8 -46.81 -43.90 -20.24
CA ILE A 8 -46.99 -42.46 -19.92
C ILE A 8 -46.41 -42.08 -18.58
N ILE A 9 -46.61 -42.92 -17.56
CA ILE A 9 -46.05 -42.70 -16.23
C ILE A 9 -44.48 -42.68 -16.27
N LEU A 10 -43.91 -43.66 -17.00
CA LEU A 10 -42.46 -43.75 -17.15
C LEU A 10 -41.86 -42.51 -17.87
N ILE A 11 -42.52 -42.06 -18.93
CA ILE A 11 -42.10 -40.84 -19.65
C ILE A 11 -42.18 -39.61 -18.71
N ALA A 12 -43.26 -39.49 -17.96
CA ALA A 12 -43.40 -38.38 -16.99
C ALA A 12 -42.31 -38.40 -15.93
N ILE A 13 -41.93 -39.57 -15.41
CA ILE A 13 -40.84 -39.72 -14.45
C ILE A 13 -39.49 -39.30 -15.08
N ILE A 14 -39.22 -39.74 -16.33
CA ILE A 14 -37.99 -39.38 -17.04
C ILE A 14 -37.90 -37.88 -17.25
N VAL A 15 -38.99 -37.21 -17.65
CA VAL A 15 -39.03 -35.77 -17.83
C VAL A 15 -38.79 -35.04 -16.51
N VAL A 16 -39.42 -35.48 -15.42
CA VAL A 16 -39.20 -34.91 -14.09
C VAL A 16 -37.73 -35.06 -13.64
N LEU A 17 -37.16 -36.26 -13.83
CA LEU A 17 -35.76 -36.50 -13.51
C LEU A 17 -34.80 -35.66 -14.37
N ALA A 18 -35.09 -35.48 -15.65
CA ALA A 18 -34.30 -34.61 -16.54
C ALA A 18 -34.37 -33.14 -16.11
N VAL A 19 -35.53 -32.64 -15.69
CA VAL A 19 -35.69 -31.27 -15.17
C VAL A 19 -34.93 -31.10 -13.86
N VAL A 20 -35.07 -32.06 -12.93
CA VAL A 20 -34.35 -32.01 -11.64
C VAL A 20 -32.83 -32.05 -11.86
N ALA A 21 -32.34 -32.93 -12.74
CA ALA A 21 -30.94 -33.00 -13.11
C ALA A 21 -30.48 -31.67 -13.75
N GLY A 22 -31.24 -31.09 -14.66
CA GLY A 22 -30.93 -29.80 -15.30
C GLY A 22 -30.81 -28.67 -14.30
N VAL A 23 -31.70 -28.61 -13.30
CA VAL A 23 -31.62 -27.58 -12.23
C VAL A 23 -30.41 -27.79 -11.33
N MET A 24 -30.02 -29.02 -11.01
CA MET A 24 -28.83 -29.33 -10.21
C MET A 24 -27.53 -28.95 -10.93
N PHE A 25 -27.47 -29.09 -12.26
CA PHE A 25 -26.31 -28.68 -13.06
C PHE A 25 -26.22 -27.18 -13.29
N MET A 26 -27.29 -26.41 -13.05
CA MET A 26 -27.31 -24.95 -13.19
C MET A 26 -26.94 -24.19 -11.91
N GLN A 27 -26.55 -24.85 -10.84
CA GLN A 27 -26.09 -24.14 -9.65
C GLN A 27 -24.76 -23.43 -9.95
N PRO A 28 -24.67 -22.10 -9.78
CA PRO A 28 -23.43 -21.41 -9.96
C PRO A 28 -22.39 -21.97 -8.97
N ALA A 29 -21.18 -22.22 -9.45
CA ALA A 29 -20.08 -22.65 -8.60
C ALA A 29 -19.92 -21.69 -7.41
N ALA A 30 -19.75 -22.25 -6.21
CA ALA A 30 -19.53 -21.44 -5.03
C ALA A 30 -18.26 -20.61 -5.20
N LYS A 31 -18.38 -19.29 -5.01
CA LYS A 31 -17.24 -18.38 -5.14
C LYS A 31 -16.21 -18.65 -4.05
N GLU A 32 -14.93 -18.60 -4.41
CA GLU A 32 -13.84 -18.76 -3.48
C GLU A 32 -13.70 -17.53 -2.57
N PRO A 33 -13.54 -17.70 -1.25
CA PRO A 33 -13.35 -16.60 -0.34
C PRO A 33 -11.97 -15.96 -0.51
N THR A 34 -11.92 -14.63 -0.35
CA THR A 34 -10.70 -13.84 -0.53
C THR A 34 -10.24 -13.16 0.74
N LYS A 35 -9.01 -12.68 0.73
CA LYS A 35 -8.40 -11.89 1.80
C LYS A 35 -7.70 -10.67 1.23
N VAL A 36 -8.12 -9.49 1.68
CA VAL A 36 -7.43 -8.22 1.42
C VAL A 36 -6.60 -7.84 2.65
N LYS A 37 -5.33 -7.48 2.44
CA LYS A 37 -4.42 -7.04 3.49
C LYS A 37 -3.71 -5.75 3.07
N ILE A 38 -3.66 -4.75 3.96
CA ILE A 38 -2.79 -3.59 3.80
C ILE A 38 -1.40 -3.98 4.33
N THR A 39 -0.38 -3.91 3.48
CA THR A 39 0.99 -4.37 3.80
C THR A 39 1.99 -3.24 4.03
N SER A 40 1.67 -2.00 3.64
CA SER A 40 2.49 -0.82 3.95
C SER A 40 2.48 -0.49 5.45
N ASP A 41 3.38 0.35 5.92
CA ASP A 41 3.48 0.75 7.31
C ASP A 41 2.29 1.60 7.79
N LYS A 42 2.01 1.53 9.09
CA LYS A 42 0.95 2.31 9.74
C LYS A 42 1.33 3.77 9.94
N SER A 43 2.63 4.07 9.93
CA SER A 43 3.19 5.40 10.07
C SER A 43 4.15 5.65 8.92
N GLN A 44 3.97 6.74 8.21
CA GLN A 44 4.77 7.11 7.04
C GLN A 44 4.97 8.62 7.03
N TYR A 45 5.93 9.09 6.25
CA TYR A 45 6.12 10.51 5.98
C TYR A 45 5.23 10.97 4.82
N GLU A 46 5.13 12.28 4.60
CA GLU A 46 4.47 12.86 3.42
C GLU A 46 5.10 12.27 2.15
N GLY A 47 4.29 12.02 1.11
CA GLY A 47 4.73 11.32 -0.10
C GLY A 47 4.83 9.80 0.02
N GLY A 48 4.41 9.22 1.14
CA GLY A 48 4.37 7.77 1.36
C GLY A 48 3.41 7.05 0.42
N LYS A 49 3.23 5.74 0.62
CA LYS A 49 2.35 4.92 -0.25
C LYS A 49 1.60 3.84 0.51
N VAL A 50 0.36 3.59 0.12
CA VAL A 50 -0.41 2.43 0.57
C VAL A 50 -0.13 1.26 -0.37
N THR A 51 0.30 0.14 0.20
CA THR A 51 0.44 -1.12 -0.52
C THR A 51 -0.56 -2.12 0.05
N ILE A 52 -1.28 -2.79 -0.84
CA ILE A 52 -2.23 -3.86 -0.49
C ILE A 52 -1.81 -5.17 -1.13
N GLN A 53 -2.33 -6.26 -0.58
CA GLN A 53 -2.23 -7.59 -1.17
C GLN A 53 -3.60 -8.26 -1.13
N LEU A 54 -4.01 -8.81 -2.27
CA LEU A 54 -5.23 -9.59 -2.46
C LEU A 54 -4.86 -11.05 -2.73
N THR A 55 -5.41 -11.99 -1.96
CA THR A 55 -5.18 -13.43 -2.08
C THR A 55 -6.48 -14.19 -1.86
N ASP A 56 -6.49 -15.47 -2.23
CA ASP A 56 -7.43 -16.44 -1.68
C ASP A 56 -7.04 -16.85 -0.24
N LEU A 57 -7.76 -17.79 0.37
CA LEU A 57 -7.44 -18.30 1.71
C LEU A 57 -6.18 -19.15 1.74
N ASN A 58 -5.77 -19.74 0.62
CA ASN A 58 -4.55 -20.53 0.46
C ASN A 58 -3.32 -19.65 0.24
N LYS A 59 -3.49 -18.31 0.27
CA LYS A 59 -2.47 -17.29 0.00
C LYS A 59 -2.04 -17.21 -1.47
N THR A 60 -2.81 -17.81 -2.40
CA THR A 60 -2.58 -17.64 -3.84
C THR A 60 -2.91 -16.20 -4.24
N ALA A 61 -2.03 -15.59 -5.00
CA ALA A 61 -2.17 -14.20 -5.42
C ALA A 61 -3.31 -14.05 -6.46
N ILE A 62 -4.21 -13.11 -6.24
CA ILE A 62 -5.29 -12.77 -7.18
C ILE A 62 -4.87 -11.52 -7.94
N SER A 63 -4.57 -11.69 -9.23
CA SER A 63 -4.01 -10.64 -10.09
C SER A 63 -5.05 -10.01 -11.00
N LYS A 64 -4.74 -8.79 -11.52
CA LYS A 64 -5.56 -8.02 -12.48
C LYS A 64 -6.93 -7.59 -11.94
N GLU A 65 -7.18 -7.76 -10.65
CA GLU A 65 -8.43 -7.39 -9.99
C GLU A 65 -8.46 -5.91 -9.59
N LYS A 66 -9.65 -5.30 -9.71
CA LYS A 66 -9.88 -3.93 -9.28
C LYS A 66 -10.12 -3.90 -7.78
N VAL A 67 -9.37 -3.06 -7.08
CA VAL A 67 -9.52 -2.82 -5.64
C VAL A 67 -9.73 -1.33 -5.42
N ASN A 68 -10.78 -0.96 -4.70
CA ASN A 68 -11.03 0.43 -4.33
C ASN A 68 -10.35 0.75 -3.00
N ILE A 69 -9.64 1.88 -2.96
CA ILE A 69 -8.99 2.43 -1.76
C ILE A 69 -9.63 3.77 -1.44
N THR A 70 -10.29 3.84 -0.29
CA THR A 70 -10.87 5.08 0.23
C THR A 70 -10.10 5.50 1.46
N ILE A 71 -9.59 6.74 1.49
CA ILE A 71 -8.91 7.30 2.65
C ILE A 71 -9.72 8.46 3.19
N THR A 72 -9.99 8.41 4.50
CA THR A 72 -10.72 9.46 5.21
C THR A 72 -9.82 10.11 6.26
N ASN A 73 -10.00 11.40 6.47
CA ASN A 73 -9.34 12.12 7.56
C ASN A 73 -10.03 11.85 8.92
N LYS A 74 -9.48 12.40 10.00
CA LYS A 74 -10.01 12.25 11.37
C LYS A 74 -11.47 12.73 11.53
N LYS A 75 -11.94 13.62 10.63
CA LYS A 75 -13.32 14.15 10.63
C LYS A 75 -14.28 13.28 9.79
N GLY A 76 -13.82 12.14 9.25
CA GLY A 76 -14.61 11.26 8.38
C GLY A 76 -14.73 11.75 6.92
N LYS A 77 -14.11 12.88 6.54
CA LYS A 77 -14.14 13.38 5.16
C LYS A 77 -13.24 12.52 4.29
N VAL A 78 -13.73 12.06 3.14
CA VAL A 78 -12.95 11.37 2.11
C VAL A 78 -11.93 12.35 1.52
N VAL A 79 -10.66 11.97 1.53
CA VAL A 79 -9.55 12.73 0.96
C VAL A 79 -8.95 12.06 -0.27
N ILE A 80 -9.04 10.71 -0.36
CA ILE A 80 -8.66 9.92 -1.52
C ILE A 80 -9.74 8.86 -1.74
N ASN A 81 -10.11 8.62 -3.01
CA ASN A 81 -10.98 7.53 -3.42
C ASN A 81 -10.53 7.05 -4.81
N GLU A 82 -9.73 5.99 -4.84
CA GLU A 82 -9.07 5.50 -6.04
C GLU A 82 -9.31 4.02 -6.25
N THR A 83 -9.46 3.62 -7.52
CA THR A 83 -9.54 2.22 -7.93
C THR A 83 -8.28 1.82 -8.68
N ILE A 84 -7.55 0.87 -8.12
CA ILE A 84 -6.28 0.37 -8.67
C ILE A 84 -6.37 -1.12 -8.98
N LYS A 85 -5.47 -1.62 -9.85
CA LYS A 85 -5.44 -3.04 -10.21
C LYS A 85 -4.28 -3.77 -9.51
N THR A 86 -4.54 -5.01 -9.11
CA THR A 86 -3.49 -5.89 -8.59
C THR A 86 -2.58 -6.39 -9.71
N ASN A 87 -1.28 -6.48 -9.41
CA ASN A 87 -0.26 -7.06 -10.29
C ASN A 87 -0.23 -8.60 -10.20
N SER A 88 0.71 -9.25 -10.91
CA SER A 88 0.88 -10.71 -10.92
C SER A 88 1.12 -11.34 -9.53
N LYS A 89 1.56 -10.55 -8.55
CA LYS A 89 1.76 -10.98 -7.16
C LYS A 89 0.56 -10.65 -6.26
N GLY A 90 -0.59 -10.26 -6.83
CA GLY A 90 -1.77 -9.82 -6.10
C GLY A 90 -1.59 -8.50 -5.35
N LYS A 91 -0.53 -7.73 -5.65
CA LYS A 91 -0.22 -6.47 -4.98
C LYS A 91 -0.66 -5.28 -5.81
N ALA A 92 -1.13 -4.22 -5.13
CA ALA A 92 -1.36 -2.92 -5.73
C ALA A 92 -0.81 -1.83 -4.82
N LYS A 93 -0.36 -0.73 -5.42
CA LYS A 93 0.25 0.41 -4.73
C LYS A 93 -0.47 1.70 -5.12
N LEU A 94 -0.69 2.56 -4.15
CA LEU A 94 -1.24 3.90 -4.31
C LEU A 94 -0.29 4.88 -3.63
N ASP A 95 0.24 5.83 -4.40
CA ASP A 95 1.04 6.91 -3.86
C ASP A 95 0.14 7.91 -3.14
N LEU A 96 0.61 8.46 -2.02
CA LEU A 96 -0.17 9.32 -1.14
C LEU A 96 0.30 10.77 -1.24
N ASP A 97 -0.59 11.65 -1.67
CA ASP A 97 -0.43 13.10 -1.50
C ASP A 97 -1.24 13.55 -0.28
N LEU A 98 -0.73 13.21 0.90
CA LEU A 98 -1.38 13.51 2.18
C LEU A 98 -0.43 14.28 3.07
N LYS A 99 -0.96 15.34 3.68
CA LYS A 99 -0.25 16.14 4.68
C LYS A 99 -0.24 15.41 6.03
N LYS A 100 0.66 15.84 6.92
CA LYS A 100 0.73 15.39 8.32
C LYS A 100 -0.66 15.26 8.94
N GLY A 101 -0.96 14.10 9.50
CA GLY A 101 -2.28 13.84 10.10
C GLY A 101 -2.56 12.37 10.34
N ASN A 102 -3.75 12.12 10.90
CA ASN A 102 -4.27 10.79 11.12
C ASN A 102 -5.41 10.52 10.15
N TYR A 103 -5.32 9.37 9.49
CA TYR A 103 -6.22 8.93 8.45
C TYR A 103 -6.72 7.52 8.72
N THR A 104 -7.82 7.16 8.07
CA THR A 104 -8.32 5.78 8.03
C THR A 104 -8.33 5.33 6.58
N VAL A 105 -7.64 4.25 6.29
CA VAL A 105 -7.58 3.60 4.99
C VAL A 105 -8.58 2.46 4.98
N ASN A 106 -9.56 2.50 4.09
CA ASN A 106 -10.48 1.41 3.80
C ASN A 106 -10.17 0.86 2.40
N VAL A 107 -9.99 -0.44 2.31
CA VAL A 107 -9.70 -1.14 1.06
C VAL A 107 -10.80 -2.16 0.82
N THR A 108 -11.44 -2.08 -0.35
CA THR A 108 -12.56 -2.94 -0.72
C THR A 108 -12.27 -3.63 -2.05
N TYR A 109 -12.38 -4.95 -2.05
CA TYR A 109 -12.47 -5.77 -3.23
C TYR A 109 -13.93 -6.22 -3.40
N GLY A 110 -14.54 -5.93 -4.55
CA GLY A 110 -15.96 -6.23 -4.80
C GLY A 110 -16.23 -7.70 -5.15
N GLY A 111 -15.19 -8.49 -5.39
CA GLY A 111 -15.34 -9.85 -5.93
C GLY A 111 -15.52 -9.86 -7.44
N ASN A 112 -15.61 -11.07 -7.98
CA ASN A 112 -15.93 -11.35 -9.40
C ASN A 112 -16.74 -12.64 -9.52
N GLU A 113 -16.79 -13.28 -10.68
CA GLU A 113 -17.52 -14.53 -10.90
C GLU A 113 -16.96 -15.69 -10.07
N ASN A 114 -15.65 -15.73 -9.83
CA ASN A 114 -14.94 -16.82 -9.15
C ASN A 114 -14.67 -16.52 -7.67
N TYR A 115 -14.63 -15.26 -7.27
CA TYR A 115 -14.18 -14.82 -5.96
C TYR A 115 -15.21 -13.98 -5.22
N THR A 116 -15.32 -14.18 -3.89
CA THR A 116 -16.14 -13.31 -3.04
C THR A 116 -15.45 -11.98 -2.79
N GLY A 117 -16.24 -10.93 -2.56
CA GLY A 117 -15.72 -9.64 -2.09
C GLY A 117 -15.13 -9.72 -0.68
N ASN A 118 -14.22 -8.79 -0.38
CA ASN A 118 -13.62 -8.65 0.95
C ASN A 118 -13.23 -7.19 1.19
N ASN A 119 -13.16 -6.78 2.45
CA ASN A 119 -12.70 -5.46 2.82
C ASN A 119 -11.75 -5.49 4.02
N THR A 120 -10.95 -4.45 4.18
CA THR A 120 -10.10 -4.24 5.34
C THR A 120 -9.94 -2.76 5.63
N THR A 121 -9.84 -2.42 6.90
CA THR A 121 -9.66 -1.04 7.35
C THR A 121 -8.45 -0.94 8.27
N ARG A 122 -7.65 0.14 8.13
CA ARG A 122 -6.50 0.39 8.99
C ARG A 122 -6.27 1.88 9.21
N LYS A 123 -5.84 2.24 10.41
CA LYS A 123 -5.35 3.60 10.70
C LYS A 123 -3.99 3.83 10.04
N LEU A 124 -3.79 5.04 9.52
CA LEU A 124 -2.56 5.52 8.91
C LEU A 124 -2.21 6.87 9.53
N THR A 125 -0.99 7.01 10.01
CA THR A 125 -0.44 8.28 10.49
C THR A 125 0.57 8.79 9.47
N ILE A 126 0.36 10.00 8.96
CA ILE A 126 1.34 10.70 8.13
C ILE A 126 2.09 11.68 9.02
N LYS A 127 3.40 11.54 9.06
CA LYS A 127 4.33 12.45 9.72
C LYS A 127 4.79 13.50 8.72
N GLU A 128 5.13 14.66 9.22
CA GLU A 128 5.80 15.70 8.44
C GLU A 128 7.24 15.28 8.20
N GLU A 129 7.69 15.34 6.95
CA GLU A 129 9.11 15.22 6.65
C GLU A 129 9.79 16.50 7.17
N ILE A 130 10.61 16.37 8.19
CA ILE A 130 11.33 17.50 8.74
C ILE A 130 12.48 17.82 7.76
N LYS A 131 12.18 18.61 6.73
CA LYS A 131 13.24 19.27 5.97
C LYS A 131 13.81 20.37 6.84
N GLN A 132 14.74 20.02 7.70
CA GLN A 132 15.54 21.03 8.40
C GLN A 132 16.46 21.67 7.37
N THR A 133 16.01 22.74 6.73
CA THR A 133 16.89 23.65 6.01
C THR A 133 17.61 24.49 7.05
N VAL A 134 18.72 24.00 7.56
CA VAL A 134 19.60 24.81 8.38
C VAL A 134 20.42 25.66 7.43
N SER A 135 19.90 26.82 7.05
CA SER A 135 20.71 27.86 6.39
C SER A 135 21.59 28.54 7.43
N ILE A 136 22.82 28.10 7.52
CA ILE A 136 23.82 28.75 8.39
C ILE A 136 24.48 29.85 7.58
N GLN A 137 24.10 31.09 7.86
CA GLN A 137 24.83 32.25 7.40
C GLN A 137 26.22 32.23 8.03
N SER A 138 27.26 32.27 7.20
CA SER A 138 28.65 32.24 7.56
C SER A 138 29.03 33.47 8.44
N SER A 139 29.09 33.26 9.74
CA SER A 139 29.89 34.03 10.66
C SER A 139 30.58 33.00 11.58
N SER A 140 31.86 32.76 11.35
CA SER A 140 32.88 32.10 12.17
C SER A 140 32.40 31.37 13.45
N SER A 141 31.53 30.36 13.32
CA SER A 141 31.20 29.44 14.40
C SER A 141 31.00 28.04 13.82
N SER A 142 31.48 27.04 14.52
CA SER A 142 31.39 25.62 14.17
C SER A 142 29.98 25.24 13.77
N THR A 143 29.86 24.63 12.59
CA THR A 143 28.60 24.09 12.07
C THR A 143 28.35 22.76 12.76
N GLU A 144 27.62 22.79 13.88
CA GLU A 144 27.41 21.63 14.72
C GLU A 144 25.96 21.14 14.62
N TYR A 145 25.76 19.86 14.38
CA TYR A 145 24.48 19.19 14.45
C TYR A 145 24.57 18.04 15.46
N ASN A 146 23.75 18.08 16.53
CA ASN A 146 23.79 17.12 17.63
C ASN A 146 25.22 16.84 18.17
N GLY A 147 26.02 17.87 18.40
CA GLY A 147 27.40 17.72 18.87
C GLY A 147 28.41 17.28 17.80
N ARG A 148 27.98 17.25 16.50
CA ARG A 148 28.84 16.85 15.39
C ARG A 148 29.17 18.04 14.50
N ASP A 149 30.44 18.33 14.34
CA ASP A 149 30.92 19.36 13.40
C ASP A 149 30.81 18.83 11.96
N LEU A 150 29.94 19.47 11.17
CA LEU A 150 29.73 19.12 9.77
C LEU A 150 30.63 19.91 8.82
N SER A 151 31.25 20.98 9.28
CA SER A 151 32.15 21.81 8.46
C SER A 151 33.50 21.13 8.19
N GLY A 152 33.93 20.24 9.08
CA GLY A 152 35.26 19.63 9.02
C GLY A 152 36.39 20.67 9.04
N GLY A 153 36.15 21.85 9.63
CA GLY A 153 37.13 22.92 9.73
C GLY A 153 37.41 23.67 8.41
N SER A 154 36.68 23.41 7.34
CA SER A 154 36.95 23.98 6.00
C SER A 154 36.31 25.35 5.75
N GLY A 155 35.43 25.82 6.65
CA GLY A 155 34.69 27.08 6.46
C GLY A 155 33.70 27.08 5.29
N GLU A 156 33.46 25.93 4.67
CA GLU A 156 32.49 25.78 3.58
C GLU A 156 31.04 25.79 4.09
N SER A 157 30.12 26.33 3.31
CA SER A 157 28.69 26.32 3.63
C SER A 157 28.16 24.90 3.70
N VAL A 158 27.35 24.60 4.72
CA VAL A 158 26.69 23.32 4.90
C VAL A 158 25.18 23.52 4.84
N VAL A 159 24.50 22.69 4.05
CA VAL A 159 23.04 22.62 3.98
C VAL A 159 22.63 21.17 4.24
N VAL A 160 21.87 20.92 5.29
CA VAL A 160 21.33 19.60 5.62
C VAL A 160 19.96 19.46 4.96
N GLU A 161 19.77 18.42 4.13
CA GLU A 161 18.49 18.10 3.48
C GLU A 161 17.67 17.08 4.27
N SER A 162 18.33 16.04 4.78
CA SER A 162 17.66 14.99 5.54
C SER A 162 18.58 14.38 6.59
N VAL A 163 17.99 13.83 7.63
CA VAL A 163 18.69 13.09 8.68
C VAL A 163 17.96 11.77 8.89
N ASP A 164 18.66 10.67 8.75
CA ASP A 164 18.20 9.35 9.14
C ASP A 164 18.57 9.13 10.61
N GLU A 165 17.58 9.21 11.49
CA GLU A 165 17.78 9.08 12.94
C GLU A 165 18.21 7.68 13.37
N ASP A 166 17.84 6.65 12.60
CA ASP A 166 18.15 5.24 12.93
C ASP A 166 19.61 4.91 12.59
N SER A 167 20.10 5.36 11.44
CA SER A 167 21.48 5.14 10.99
C SER A 167 22.45 6.26 11.39
N GLY A 168 21.93 7.44 11.78
CA GLY A 168 22.70 8.64 12.05
C GLY A 168 23.36 9.26 10.82
N VAL A 169 22.93 8.87 9.61
CA VAL A 169 23.38 9.44 8.34
C VAL A 169 22.68 10.78 8.10
N ILE A 170 23.44 11.77 7.66
CA ILE A 170 22.94 13.12 7.32
C ILE A 170 23.20 13.35 5.84
N GLU A 171 22.17 13.67 5.06
CA GLU A 171 22.30 14.03 3.65
C GLU A 171 22.21 15.53 3.46
N GLY A 172 22.95 16.06 2.50
CA GLY A 172 22.90 17.49 2.19
C GLY A 172 24.04 17.96 1.28
N TYR A 173 24.39 19.22 1.40
CA TYR A 173 25.43 19.86 0.59
C TYR A 173 26.52 20.45 1.47
N LYS A 174 27.77 20.30 1.03
CA LYS A 174 28.94 20.95 1.57
C LYS A 174 29.70 21.70 0.44
N GLY A 175 29.83 23.01 0.55
CA GLY A 175 30.42 23.83 -0.52
C GLY A 175 29.69 23.69 -1.87
N GLY A 176 28.35 23.50 -1.86
CA GLY A 176 27.53 23.30 -3.06
C GLY A 176 27.59 21.90 -3.67
N ARG A 177 28.36 20.96 -3.09
CA ARG A 177 28.47 19.57 -3.54
C ARG A 177 27.55 18.68 -2.71
N LYS A 178 26.70 17.87 -3.38
CA LYS A 178 25.80 16.94 -2.72
C LYS A 178 26.54 15.73 -2.19
N GLY A 179 26.19 15.27 -0.99
CA GLY A 179 26.76 14.08 -0.37
C GLY A 179 26.12 13.74 0.96
N VAL A 180 26.78 12.87 1.69
CA VAL A 180 26.32 12.38 3.00
C VAL A 180 27.42 12.52 4.04
N TRP A 181 27.03 12.82 5.30
CA TRP A 181 27.91 12.68 6.46
C TRP A 181 27.67 11.34 7.13
N THR A 182 28.75 10.63 7.33
CA THR A 182 28.73 9.38 8.11
C THR A 182 28.49 9.68 9.60
N PRO A 183 28.10 8.68 10.41
CA PRO A 183 28.00 8.82 11.86
C PRO A 183 29.29 9.34 12.52
N SER A 184 30.48 9.09 11.91
CA SER A 184 31.77 9.61 12.35
C SER A 184 32.06 11.04 11.94
N GLY A 185 31.15 11.74 11.20
CA GLY A 185 31.30 13.13 10.80
C GLY A 185 32.01 13.36 9.45
N ASN A 186 32.41 12.31 8.73
CA ASN A 186 33.06 12.45 7.42
C ASN A 186 32.05 12.71 6.31
N PHE A 187 32.30 13.72 5.47
CA PHE A 187 31.51 14.00 4.27
C PHE A 187 31.98 13.14 3.09
N ILE A 188 31.05 12.43 2.46
CA ILE A 188 31.25 11.62 1.27
C ILE A 188 30.44 12.22 0.13
N GLU A 189 31.12 12.77 -0.87
CA GLU A 189 30.49 13.37 -2.05
C GLU A 189 29.85 12.27 -2.93
N GLY A 190 28.63 12.52 -3.42
CA GLY A 190 27.90 11.59 -4.32
C GLY A 190 27.29 10.37 -3.63
N GLY A 191 27.34 10.26 -2.33
CA GLY A 191 26.74 9.14 -1.55
C GLY A 191 25.24 9.31 -1.33
N GLY A 192 24.43 9.28 -2.37
CA GLY A 192 22.98 9.33 -2.28
C GLY A 192 22.37 8.29 -3.19
N GLY A 193 22.26 7.05 -2.71
CA GLY A 193 21.66 5.97 -3.48
C GLY A 193 21.76 4.61 -2.80
N TYR A 194 20.90 4.37 -1.82
CA TYR A 194 20.58 3.03 -1.33
C TYR A 194 19.07 2.83 -1.31
#